data_3c2b6e5435e0236555f1e8a2758c586d
#
_entry.id   3c2b6e5435e0236555f1e8a2758c586d
#
_cell.length_a   1.000
_cell.length_b   1.000
_cell.length_c   1.000
_cell.angle_alpha   90.00
_cell.angle_beta   90.00
_cell.angle_gamma   90.00
#
_symmetry.space_group_name_H-M   'P 1'
#
loop_
_entity.id
_entity.type
_entity.pdbx_description
1 polymer ?
#
loop_
_entity_poly.entity_id
_entity_poly.type
_entity_poly.pdbx_seq_one_letter_code
_entity_poly.pdbx_strand_id
1 'polypeptide(L)'
;NKPEDEKSKLRSIKIHNIAFDNIEWRRWDANDSLGMITDLNKLMIDGFRIDSLQKKPLKYEFEELSSADITMKMDKGKHKVTIQKAHYDESKQDLLLDSISVIPQYSKADFPTYFDHQVDRITAYSKSIHLLGLTLWDQDSMYLRARKLLMDFQLEVYRDKINPNKKTTLSELPSAILMKFKVLFNVDTLEVNNSFVAYEEKNKKDRDPGRIFFSALNINALNFTNDSSKASNILNVSAMFMDKGNMSVQFMFPFDRNIKYKASGYITPFQLSELNSILKAAVLIEVKSGGLDTLSFQFDYDEKGALGRVNFAYTDLKVNAFKPKNPDKVAIFKTIAINQLIKINKVINADLTGKI
;
A
#
# COMPACT_ATOMS: atom_id res chain seq x y z
N ASN A 1 -62.64 39.60 7.03
CA ASN A 1 -61.27 39.15 7.24
C ASN A 1 -61.31 37.76 7.86
N LYS A 2 -61.11 36.72 7.03
CA LYS A 2 -60.79 35.38 7.55
C LYS A 2 -59.34 35.40 7.99
N PRO A 3 -58.96 34.81 9.16
CA PRO A 3 -57.57 34.67 9.49
C PRO A 3 -56.94 33.70 8.47
N GLU A 4 -55.84 34.13 7.87
CA GLU A 4 -55.00 33.21 7.11
C GLU A 4 -54.56 32.09 8.01
N ASP A 5 -54.94 30.85 7.64
CA ASP A 5 -54.43 29.60 8.27
C ASP A 5 -52.92 29.69 8.27
N GLU A 6 -52.28 29.94 9.41
CA GLU A 6 -50.87 29.67 9.65
C GLU A 6 -50.65 28.19 9.49
N LYS A 7 -50.43 27.76 8.24
CA LYS A 7 -49.91 26.44 7.96
C LYS A 7 -48.62 26.30 8.75
N SER A 8 -48.66 25.53 9.80
CA SER A 8 -47.43 25.20 10.57
C SER A 8 -46.42 24.58 9.63
N LYS A 9 -45.46 25.38 9.23
CA LYS A 9 -44.39 24.91 8.33
C LYS A 9 -43.40 24.12 9.18
N LEU A 10 -43.30 22.82 8.90
CA LEU A 10 -42.29 21.95 9.51
C LEU A 10 -40.90 22.62 9.37
N ARG A 11 -40.21 22.91 10.48
CA ARG A 11 -38.96 23.65 10.51
C ARG A 11 -37.76 22.72 10.64
N SER A 12 -37.89 21.64 11.36
CA SER A 12 -36.85 20.64 11.58
C SER A 12 -37.42 19.24 11.73
N ILE A 13 -36.59 18.25 11.44
CA ILE A 13 -36.84 16.85 11.70
C ILE A 13 -35.70 16.32 12.55
N LYS A 14 -35.99 15.64 13.66
CA LYS A 14 -35.03 14.92 14.46
C LYS A 14 -35.44 13.45 14.53
N ILE A 15 -34.52 12.54 14.15
CA ILE A 15 -34.67 11.10 14.19
C ILE A 15 -33.56 10.54 15.07
N HIS A 16 -33.93 9.84 16.15
CA HIS A 16 -32.93 9.35 17.10
C HIS A 16 -32.06 8.24 16.49
N ASN A 17 -32.67 7.34 15.73
CA ASN A 17 -31.93 6.25 15.11
C ASN A 17 -32.57 5.90 13.75
N ILE A 18 -31.70 5.72 12.74
CA ILE A 18 -32.07 5.20 11.43
C ILE A 18 -31.21 3.95 11.21
N ALA A 19 -31.83 2.84 10.90
CA ALA A 19 -31.16 1.60 10.61
C ALA A 19 -31.49 1.11 9.19
N PHE A 20 -30.49 0.69 8.47
CA PHE A 20 -30.62 0.04 7.18
C PHE A 20 -29.96 -1.34 7.27
N ASP A 21 -30.63 -2.36 6.80
CA ASP A 21 -30.11 -3.72 6.77
C ASP A 21 -29.98 -4.20 5.33
N ASN A 22 -28.90 -4.97 5.05
CA ASN A 22 -28.68 -5.61 3.76
C ASN A 22 -28.63 -4.63 2.56
N ILE A 23 -27.79 -3.62 2.65
CA ILE A 23 -27.58 -2.65 1.58
C ILE A 23 -26.61 -3.25 0.57
N GLU A 24 -26.99 -3.29 -0.70
CA GLU A 24 -26.10 -3.60 -1.79
C GLU A 24 -25.90 -2.37 -2.68
N TRP A 25 -24.62 -2.00 -2.90
CA TRP A 25 -24.25 -0.93 -3.81
C TRP A 25 -23.38 -1.47 -4.94
N ARG A 26 -23.79 -1.17 -6.19
CA ARG A 26 -23.09 -1.60 -7.41
C ARG A 26 -22.55 -0.42 -8.17
N ARG A 27 -21.30 -0.51 -8.59
CA ARG A 27 -20.65 0.48 -9.47
C ARG A 27 -20.29 -0.14 -10.79
N TRP A 28 -20.77 0.47 -11.87
CA TRP A 28 -20.39 0.13 -13.26
C TRP A 28 -19.28 1.07 -13.74
N ASP A 29 -18.43 0.58 -14.62
CA ASP A 29 -17.46 1.39 -15.34
C ASP A 29 -18.10 2.09 -16.56
N ALA A 30 -17.31 2.90 -17.30
CA ALA A 30 -17.79 3.63 -18.47
C ALA A 30 -18.25 2.73 -19.64
N ASN A 31 -17.96 1.42 -19.58
CA ASN A 31 -18.33 0.44 -20.61
C ASN A 31 -19.49 -0.47 -20.13
N ASP A 32 -20.27 -0.04 -19.15
CA ASP A 32 -21.35 -0.82 -18.51
C ASP A 32 -20.88 -2.18 -17.94
N SER A 33 -19.60 -2.30 -17.62
CA SER A 33 -19.05 -3.48 -16.97
C SER A 33 -19.08 -3.30 -15.46
N LEU A 34 -19.56 -4.31 -14.74
CA LEU A 34 -19.65 -4.26 -13.27
C LEU A 34 -18.24 -4.24 -12.67
N GLY A 35 -17.86 -3.07 -12.15
CA GLY A 35 -16.52 -2.84 -11.62
C GLY A 35 -16.37 -3.18 -10.13
N MET A 36 -17.42 -2.94 -9.32
CA MET A 36 -17.39 -3.18 -7.89
C MET A 36 -18.78 -3.46 -7.34
N ILE A 37 -18.88 -4.41 -6.40
CA ILE A 37 -20.06 -4.64 -5.57
C ILE A 37 -19.65 -4.40 -4.13
N THR A 38 -20.46 -3.65 -3.40
CA THR A 38 -20.27 -3.41 -1.97
C THR A 38 -21.55 -3.84 -1.25
N ASP A 39 -21.40 -4.79 -0.35
CA ASP A 39 -22.46 -5.26 0.53
C ASP A 39 -22.23 -4.70 1.94
N LEU A 40 -23.21 -4.04 2.54
CA LEU A 40 -23.20 -3.60 3.92
C LEU A 40 -24.31 -4.34 4.64
N ASN A 41 -23.97 -5.17 5.61
CA ASN A 41 -24.96 -5.93 6.35
C ASN A 41 -25.82 -5.01 7.22
N LYS A 42 -25.21 -4.01 7.84
CA LYS A 42 -25.92 -3.03 8.68
C LYS A 42 -25.28 -1.66 8.58
N LEU A 43 -26.12 -0.62 8.45
CA LEU A 43 -25.74 0.79 8.58
C LEU A 43 -26.68 1.44 9.59
N MET A 44 -26.11 2.11 10.59
CA MET A 44 -26.86 2.86 11.60
C MET A 44 -26.41 4.32 11.59
N ILE A 45 -27.40 5.22 11.72
CA ILE A 45 -27.19 6.66 11.86
C ILE A 45 -27.93 7.09 13.11
N ASP A 46 -27.20 7.58 14.10
CA ASP A 46 -27.75 8.06 15.35
C ASP A 46 -27.76 9.58 15.41
N GLY A 47 -28.78 10.15 16.04
CA GLY A 47 -28.92 11.59 16.24
C GLY A 47 -29.15 12.39 14.94
N PHE A 48 -29.75 11.77 13.91
CA PHE A 48 -29.96 12.44 12.62
C PHE A 48 -30.91 13.63 12.77
N ARG A 49 -30.49 14.80 12.23
CA ARG A 49 -31.24 16.04 12.29
C ARG A 49 -31.17 16.79 10.98
N ILE A 50 -32.31 17.28 10.52
CA ILE A 50 -32.40 18.25 9.43
C ILE A 50 -32.98 19.53 10.03
N ASP A 51 -32.21 20.62 10.00
CA ASP A 51 -32.67 21.94 10.36
C ASP A 51 -33.00 22.75 9.12
N SER A 52 -33.98 23.65 9.24
CA SER A 52 -34.31 24.60 8.21
C SER A 52 -34.71 23.97 6.86
N LEU A 53 -35.67 23.07 6.87
CA LEU A 53 -36.29 22.41 5.69
C LEU A 53 -36.68 23.38 4.57
N GLN A 54 -36.75 24.69 4.85
CA GLN A 54 -37.08 25.73 3.91
C GLN A 54 -35.89 26.39 3.24
N LYS A 55 -34.66 26.08 3.69
CA LYS A 55 -33.41 26.63 3.12
C LYS A 55 -32.76 25.58 2.21
N LYS A 56 -32.28 25.99 1.05
CA LYS A 56 -31.44 25.19 0.16
C LYS A 56 -30.01 25.73 0.19
N PRO A 57 -28.99 24.88 0.26
CA PRO A 57 -29.08 23.41 0.41
C PRO A 57 -29.58 23.00 1.79
N LEU A 58 -30.21 21.82 1.86
CA LEU A 58 -30.62 21.21 3.14
C LEU A 58 -29.38 20.94 3.97
N LYS A 59 -29.35 21.42 5.22
CA LYS A 59 -28.32 21.05 6.18
C LYS A 59 -28.81 19.89 7.02
N TYR A 60 -28.01 18.85 7.05
CA TYR A 60 -28.23 17.68 7.90
C TYR A 60 -27.02 17.51 8.84
N GLU A 61 -27.28 16.96 10.00
CA GLU A 61 -26.32 16.65 11.05
C GLU A 61 -26.62 15.24 11.57
N PHE A 62 -25.65 14.57 12.14
CA PHE A 62 -25.82 13.31 12.86
C PHE A 62 -24.78 13.26 13.98
N GLU A 63 -25.03 12.42 14.98
CA GLU A 63 -24.12 12.25 16.12
C GLU A 63 -23.10 11.13 15.85
N GLU A 64 -23.59 9.98 15.36
CA GLU A 64 -22.77 8.82 15.08
C GLU A 64 -23.21 8.13 13.77
N LEU A 65 -22.24 7.54 13.08
CA LEU A 65 -22.45 6.66 11.94
C LEU A 65 -21.71 5.35 12.20
N SER A 66 -22.42 4.23 12.14
CA SER A 66 -21.78 2.92 12.30
C SER A 66 -22.22 1.94 11.24
N SER A 67 -21.31 1.04 10.84
CA SER A 67 -21.60 -0.04 9.91
C SER A 67 -20.87 -1.30 10.33
N ALA A 68 -21.46 -2.45 10.02
CA ALA A 68 -20.88 -3.74 10.29
C ALA A 68 -20.88 -4.63 9.04
N ASP A 69 -19.89 -5.53 8.97
CA ASP A 69 -19.75 -6.54 7.92
C ASP A 69 -19.80 -5.96 6.50
N ILE A 70 -18.97 -4.95 6.26
CA ILE A 70 -18.81 -4.38 4.92
C ILE A 70 -17.99 -5.33 4.07
N THR A 71 -18.50 -5.73 2.93
CA THR A 71 -17.81 -6.57 1.95
C THR A 71 -17.77 -5.88 0.61
N MET A 72 -16.57 -5.81 -0.01
CA MET A 72 -16.40 -5.27 -1.36
C MET A 72 -15.74 -6.32 -2.24
N LYS A 73 -16.30 -6.59 -3.42
CA LYS A 73 -15.68 -7.43 -4.45
C LYS A 73 -15.02 -6.52 -5.49
N MET A 74 -13.71 -6.66 -5.63
CA MET A 74 -12.88 -5.86 -6.52
C MET A 74 -12.29 -6.71 -7.65
N ASP A 75 -11.77 -6.07 -8.70
CA ASP A 75 -11.11 -6.71 -9.84
C ASP A 75 -11.98 -7.81 -10.47
N LYS A 76 -13.26 -7.49 -10.72
CA LYS A 76 -14.26 -8.45 -11.23
C LYS A 76 -14.42 -9.68 -10.32
N GLY A 77 -14.33 -9.47 -9.00
CA GLY A 77 -14.51 -10.51 -7.99
C GLY A 77 -13.25 -11.32 -7.66
N LYS A 78 -12.07 -10.93 -8.16
CA LYS A 78 -10.82 -11.66 -7.88
C LYS A 78 -10.24 -11.36 -6.51
N HIS A 79 -10.54 -10.18 -5.95
CA HIS A 79 -10.24 -9.81 -4.57
C HIS A 79 -11.51 -9.48 -3.81
N LYS A 80 -11.57 -9.92 -2.55
CA LYS A 80 -12.59 -9.57 -1.59
C LYS A 80 -11.96 -8.69 -0.51
N VAL A 81 -12.54 -7.51 -0.30
CA VAL A 81 -12.20 -6.64 0.82
C VAL A 81 -13.29 -6.76 1.86
N THR A 82 -12.95 -6.92 3.13
CA THR A 82 -13.89 -6.90 4.24
C THR A 82 -13.48 -5.88 5.29
N ILE A 83 -14.46 -5.22 5.91
CA ILE A 83 -14.30 -4.37 7.09
C ILE A 83 -15.34 -4.85 8.08
N GLN A 84 -14.92 -5.34 9.25
CA GLN A 84 -15.86 -5.88 10.22
C GLN A 84 -16.71 -4.79 10.86
N LYS A 85 -16.09 -3.66 11.21
CA LYS A 85 -16.79 -2.51 11.79
C LYS A 85 -16.23 -1.20 11.25
N ALA A 86 -17.13 -0.26 11.00
CA ALA A 86 -16.80 1.14 10.77
C ALA A 86 -17.62 1.98 11.75
N HIS A 87 -17.00 2.92 12.43
CA HIS A 87 -17.65 3.80 13.39
C HIS A 87 -17.08 5.21 13.26
N TYR A 88 -17.97 6.19 13.10
CA TYR A 88 -17.64 7.60 13.07
C TYR A 88 -18.43 8.34 14.15
N ASP A 89 -17.74 9.08 15.00
CA ASP A 89 -18.28 9.94 16.04
C ASP A 89 -18.07 11.39 15.63
N GLU A 90 -19.15 12.09 15.30
CA GLU A 90 -19.11 13.48 14.83
C GLU A 90 -18.59 14.44 15.91
N SER A 91 -18.95 14.20 17.20
CA SER A 91 -18.55 15.07 18.30
C SER A 91 -17.03 15.06 18.54
N LYS A 92 -16.39 13.93 18.28
CA LYS A 92 -14.94 13.74 18.38
C LYS A 92 -14.24 13.91 17.03
N GLN A 93 -14.98 13.86 15.94
CA GLN A 93 -14.47 13.81 14.57
C GLN A 93 -13.53 12.61 14.35
N ASP A 94 -13.92 11.46 14.88
CA ASP A 94 -13.12 10.24 14.89
C ASP A 94 -13.77 9.16 14.04
N LEU A 95 -13.01 8.62 13.05
CA LEU A 95 -13.39 7.46 12.27
C LEU A 95 -12.49 6.28 12.62
N LEU A 96 -13.09 5.21 13.09
CA LEU A 96 -12.44 3.92 13.33
C LEU A 96 -12.96 2.89 12.33
N LEU A 97 -12.04 2.27 11.58
CA LEU A 97 -12.30 1.06 10.82
C LEU A 97 -11.58 -0.10 11.52
N ASP A 98 -12.29 -1.18 11.79
CA ASP A 98 -11.79 -2.33 12.54
C ASP A 98 -11.79 -3.59 11.66
N SER A 99 -10.72 -4.38 11.79
CA SER A 99 -10.55 -5.69 11.14
C SER A 99 -10.75 -5.62 9.61
N ILE A 100 -9.86 -4.90 8.94
CA ILE A 100 -9.85 -4.78 7.48
C ILE A 100 -9.06 -5.94 6.88
N SER A 101 -9.59 -6.60 5.86
CA SER A 101 -8.84 -7.59 5.09
C SER A 101 -9.03 -7.45 3.60
N VAL A 102 -7.97 -7.77 2.84
CA VAL A 102 -7.97 -7.93 1.38
C VAL A 102 -7.53 -9.36 1.08
N ILE A 103 -8.45 -10.17 0.57
CA ILE A 103 -8.21 -11.59 0.35
C ILE A 103 -8.44 -11.93 -1.13
N PRO A 104 -7.44 -12.48 -1.82
CA PRO A 104 -7.61 -12.99 -3.18
C PRO A 104 -8.50 -14.23 -3.15
N GLN A 105 -9.41 -14.34 -4.13
CA GLN A 105 -10.37 -15.44 -4.20
C GLN A 105 -9.78 -16.74 -4.77
N TYR A 106 -8.59 -16.67 -5.34
CA TYR A 106 -7.90 -17.82 -5.93
C TYR A 106 -6.58 -18.12 -5.24
N SER A 107 -6.15 -19.37 -5.27
CA SER A 107 -4.86 -19.81 -4.74
C SER A 107 -3.68 -19.12 -5.47
N LYS A 108 -2.45 -19.17 -4.91
CA LYS A 108 -1.25 -18.66 -5.60
C LYS A 108 -1.03 -19.34 -6.96
N ALA A 109 -1.39 -20.63 -7.09
CA ALA A 109 -1.22 -21.37 -8.33
C ALA A 109 -2.25 -21.01 -9.40
N ASP A 110 -3.48 -20.75 -9.00
CA ASP A 110 -4.58 -20.50 -9.92
C ASP A 110 -4.70 -19.03 -10.33
N PHE A 111 -4.33 -18.10 -9.43
CA PHE A 111 -4.51 -16.68 -9.63
C PHE A 111 -3.94 -16.17 -10.96
N PRO A 112 -2.71 -16.54 -11.41
CA PRO A 112 -2.16 -16.08 -12.68
C PRO A 112 -2.95 -16.55 -13.90
N THR A 113 -3.68 -17.66 -13.81
CA THR A 113 -4.43 -18.22 -14.95
C THR A 113 -5.63 -17.38 -15.37
N TYR A 114 -6.08 -16.49 -14.52
CA TYR A 114 -7.20 -15.56 -14.79
C TYR A 114 -6.77 -14.28 -15.51
N PHE A 115 -5.48 -14.15 -15.84
CA PHE A 115 -4.93 -12.97 -16.51
C PHE A 115 -4.05 -13.35 -17.69
N ASP A 116 -3.99 -12.51 -18.70
CA ASP A 116 -3.12 -12.63 -19.87
C ASP A 116 -1.74 -11.97 -19.67
N HIS A 117 -1.55 -11.31 -18.53
CA HIS A 117 -0.33 -10.62 -18.16
C HIS A 117 -0.03 -10.79 -16.65
N GLN A 118 1.16 -10.35 -16.22
CA GLN A 118 1.53 -10.38 -14.81
C GLN A 118 0.67 -9.43 -14.00
N VAL A 119 0.08 -9.96 -12.92
CA VAL A 119 -0.73 -9.22 -11.96
C VAL A 119 -0.29 -9.62 -10.55
N ASP A 120 -0.21 -8.65 -9.66
CA ASP A 120 0.08 -8.91 -8.26
C ASP A 120 -1.14 -9.51 -7.55
N ARG A 121 -0.90 -10.61 -6.84
CA ARG A 121 -1.85 -11.22 -5.92
C ARG A 121 -1.58 -10.63 -4.54
N ILE A 122 -2.50 -9.80 -4.07
CA ILE A 122 -2.36 -9.04 -2.84
C ILE A 122 -3.18 -9.70 -1.73
N THR A 123 -2.53 -9.96 -0.59
CA THR A 123 -3.20 -10.30 0.67
C THR A 123 -2.83 -9.22 1.66
N ALA A 124 -3.83 -8.58 2.28
CA ALA A 124 -3.58 -7.57 3.29
C ALA A 124 -4.53 -7.73 4.47
N TYR A 125 -4.05 -7.35 5.64
CA TYR A 125 -4.82 -7.30 6.87
C TYR A 125 -4.38 -6.06 7.65
N SER A 126 -5.35 -5.37 8.27
CA SER A 126 -5.11 -4.31 9.25
C SER A 126 -6.05 -4.57 10.43
N LYS A 127 -5.50 -4.51 11.65
CA LYS A 127 -6.31 -4.60 12.85
C LYS A 127 -7.21 -3.40 12.97
N SER A 128 -6.66 -2.20 12.74
CA SER A 128 -7.44 -0.97 12.78
C SER A 128 -6.82 0.15 11.93
N ILE A 129 -7.69 0.99 11.38
CA ILE A 129 -7.35 2.29 10.79
C ILE A 129 -8.13 3.35 11.56
N HIS A 130 -7.44 4.28 12.18
CA HIS A 130 -8.04 5.30 13.02
C HIS A 130 -7.67 6.70 12.48
N LEU A 131 -8.68 7.46 12.05
CA LEU A 131 -8.58 8.85 11.62
C LEU A 131 -9.12 9.74 12.73
N LEU A 132 -8.26 10.55 13.34
CA LEU A 132 -8.56 11.47 14.43
C LEU A 132 -8.69 12.90 13.91
N GLY A 133 -9.71 13.60 14.35
CA GLY A 133 -9.98 14.96 13.91
C GLY A 133 -10.31 15.03 12.42
N LEU A 134 -11.13 14.07 11.95
CA LEU A 134 -11.57 13.96 10.57
C LEU A 134 -12.63 15.01 10.27
N THR A 135 -12.36 15.86 9.28
CA THR A 135 -13.33 16.83 8.74
C THR A 135 -13.48 16.61 7.24
N LEU A 136 -14.71 16.69 6.80
CA LEU A 136 -15.07 16.61 5.39
C LEU A 136 -15.69 17.94 4.97
N TRP A 137 -15.19 18.55 3.91
CA TRP A 137 -15.77 19.73 3.31
C TRP A 137 -16.23 19.41 1.89
N ASP A 138 -17.44 19.87 1.58
CA ASP A 138 -18.05 19.78 0.26
C ASP A 138 -18.58 21.17 -0.09
N GLN A 139 -17.76 21.99 -0.77
CA GLN A 139 -18.27 23.24 -1.34
C GLN A 139 -18.22 23.22 -2.87
N ASP A 140 -17.09 22.82 -3.47
CA ASP A 140 -16.93 22.64 -4.91
C ASP A 140 -16.13 21.36 -5.24
N SER A 141 -15.43 20.81 -4.24
CA SER A 141 -14.71 19.53 -4.32
C SER A 141 -14.63 18.90 -2.93
N MET A 142 -14.88 17.60 -2.85
CA MET A 142 -14.75 16.86 -1.60
C MET A 142 -13.29 16.91 -1.13
N TYR A 143 -13.08 17.43 0.07
CA TYR A 143 -11.78 17.53 0.72
C TYR A 143 -11.84 16.89 2.10
N LEU A 144 -10.92 15.97 2.36
CA LEU A 144 -10.79 15.29 3.63
C LEU A 144 -9.56 15.82 4.37
N ARG A 145 -9.75 16.26 5.61
CA ARG A 145 -8.64 16.58 6.50
C ARG A 145 -8.72 15.75 7.76
N ALA A 146 -7.60 15.21 8.21
CA ALA A 146 -7.48 14.57 9.50
C ALA A 146 -6.23 15.09 10.24
N ARG A 147 -6.33 15.27 11.56
CA ARG A 147 -5.17 15.59 12.39
C ARG A 147 -4.18 14.43 12.42
N LYS A 148 -4.70 13.21 12.51
CA LYS A 148 -3.86 12.04 12.64
C LYS A 148 -4.48 10.82 11.97
N LEU A 149 -3.68 10.05 11.26
CA LEU A 149 -3.99 8.71 10.79
C LEU A 149 -3.07 7.73 11.50
N LEU A 150 -3.67 6.84 12.28
CA LEU A 150 -3.00 5.72 12.92
C LEU A 150 -3.42 4.44 12.25
N MET A 151 -2.48 3.56 11.92
CA MET A 151 -2.79 2.25 11.38
C MET A 151 -1.66 1.25 11.62
N ASP A 152 -2.01 -0.02 11.53
CA ASP A 152 -1.11 -1.14 11.34
C ASP A 152 -1.50 -1.88 10.06
N PHE A 153 -0.60 -2.64 9.48
CA PHE A 153 -0.97 -3.56 8.41
C PHE A 153 0.01 -4.72 8.26
N GLN A 154 -0.50 -5.80 7.70
CA GLN A 154 0.26 -6.92 7.16
C GLN A 154 -0.04 -7.00 5.68
N LEU A 155 0.96 -6.86 4.82
CA LEU A 155 0.82 -6.85 3.37
C LEU A 155 1.73 -7.92 2.76
N GLU A 156 1.15 -8.85 2.02
CA GLU A 156 1.88 -9.81 1.22
C GLU A 156 1.54 -9.63 -0.27
N VAL A 157 2.56 -9.41 -1.06
CA VAL A 157 2.45 -9.29 -2.51
C VAL A 157 3.13 -10.49 -3.15
N TYR A 158 2.38 -11.29 -3.90
CA TYR A 158 2.90 -12.40 -4.68
C TYR A 158 2.78 -12.11 -6.17
N ARG A 159 3.88 -12.23 -6.90
CA ARG A 159 3.95 -12.08 -8.34
C ARG A 159 4.41 -13.35 -9.01
N ASP A 160 3.60 -13.88 -9.91
CA ASP A 160 3.99 -14.99 -10.78
C ASP A 160 4.40 -14.43 -12.16
N LYS A 161 5.65 -14.68 -12.55
CA LYS A 161 6.22 -14.23 -13.82
C LYS A 161 6.05 -15.25 -14.96
N ILE A 162 5.16 -16.22 -14.82
CA ILE A 162 4.84 -17.16 -15.90
C ILE A 162 4.18 -16.41 -17.08
N ASN A 163 3.30 -15.48 -16.78
CA ASN A 163 2.68 -14.63 -17.80
C ASN A 163 3.63 -13.51 -18.26
N PRO A 164 3.48 -13.01 -19.50
CA PRO A 164 4.28 -11.90 -20.00
C PRO A 164 3.97 -10.60 -19.23
N ASN A 165 4.93 -9.70 -19.18
CA ASN A 165 4.68 -8.35 -18.71
C ASN A 165 3.67 -7.65 -19.65
N LYS A 166 2.84 -6.80 -19.06
CA LYS A 166 1.98 -5.91 -19.86
C LYS A 166 2.88 -4.90 -20.59
N LYS A 167 2.90 -4.97 -21.93
CA LYS A 167 3.87 -4.25 -22.77
C LYS A 167 3.79 -2.71 -22.73
N THR A 168 2.84 -2.11 -22.04
CA THR A 168 2.48 -0.69 -22.27
C THR A 168 2.37 0.19 -21.04
N THR A 169 2.61 -0.31 -19.84
CA THR A 169 2.51 0.54 -18.65
C THR A 169 3.83 0.60 -17.92
N LEU A 170 4.41 1.81 -17.85
CA LEU A 170 5.43 2.13 -16.87
C LEU A 170 4.87 1.86 -15.48
N SER A 171 5.71 1.39 -14.57
CA SER A 171 5.33 1.21 -13.16
C SER A 171 4.85 2.54 -12.59
N GLU A 172 3.65 2.52 -12.00
CA GLU A 172 3.13 3.75 -11.40
C GLU A 172 3.87 4.05 -10.12
N LEU A 173 4.36 5.28 -10.03
CA LEU A 173 5.05 5.76 -8.83
C LEU A 173 4.03 6.16 -7.74
N PRO A 174 4.43 6.16 -6.46
CA PRO A 174 3.53 6.40 -5.34
C PRO A 174 2.70 7.69 -5.44
N SER A 175 3.29 8.81 -5.87
CA SER A 175 2.52 10.05 -6.06
C SER A 175 1.45 9.91 -7.15
N ALA A 176 1.75 9.20 -8.25
CA ALA A 176 0.78 8.97 -9.31
C ALA A 176 -0.41 8.13 -8.81
N ILE A 177 -0.16 7.17 -7.92
CA ILE A 177 -1.21 6.39 -7.27
C ILE A 177 -2.04 7.28 -6.34
N LEU A 178 -1.40 8.12 -5.51
CA LEU A 178 -2.10 9.06 -4.61
C LEU A 178 -2.96 10.04 -5.39
N MET A 179 -2.50 10.56 -6.52
CA MET A 179 -3.25 11.50 -7.36
C MET A 179 -4.46 10.87 -8.06
N LYS A 180 -4.60 9.54 -8.08
CA LYS A 180 -5.79 8.86 -8.61
C LYS A 180 -6.99 8.92 -7.66
N PHE A 181 -6.78 9.21 -6.39
CA PHE A 181 -7.86 9.42 -5.46
C PHE A 181 -8.61 10.71 -5.86
N LYS A 182 -9.91 10.59 -6.10
CA LYS A 182 -10.75 11.70 -6.51
C LYS A 182 -11.03 12.70 -5.39
N VAL A 183 -10.89 12.25 -4.15
CA VAL A 183 -11.04 13.07 -2.94
C VAL A 183 -9.68 13.63 -2.60
N LEU A 184 -9.57 14.96 -2.53
CA LEU A 184 -8.38 15.59 -1.99
C LEU A 184 -8.31 15.33 -0.49
N PHE A 185 -7.13 15.00 0.00
CA PHE A 185 -6.93 14.78 1.43
C PHE A 185 -5.64 15.42 1.95
N ASN A 186 -5.67 15.76 3.24
CA ASN A 186 -4.48 16.11 4.02
C ASN A 186 -4.57 15.46 5.41
N VAL A 187 -3.52 14.76 5.79
CA VAL A 187 -3.34 14.18 7.12
C VAL A 187 -2.14 14.87 7.76
N ASP A 188 -2.37 15.61 8.86
CA ASP A 188 -1.29 16.37 9.49
C ASP A 188 -0.19 15.44 10.02
N THR A 189 -0.55 14.26 10.55
CA THR A 189 0.40 13.24 11.00
C THR A 189 -0.06 11.84 10.58
N LEU A 190 0.74 11.15 9.79
CA LEU A 190 0.58 9.72 9.48
C LEU A 190 1.53 8.90 10.37
N GLU A 191 0.99 7.93 11.10
CA GLU A 191 1.75 6.94 11.86
C GLU A 191 1.28 5.53 11.50
N VAL A 192 2.19 4.75 10.97
CA VAL A 192 2.04 3.31 10.77
C VAL A 192 2.93 2.60 11.78
N ASN A 193 2.38 1.66 12.54
CA ASN A 193 3.10 1.03 13.62
C ASN A 193 3.12 -0.50 13.48
N ASN A 194 4.27 -1.10 13.79
CA ASN A 194 4.46 -2.56 13.90
C ASN A 194 3.85 -3.35 12.74
N SER A 195 4.04 -2.86 11.55
CA SER A 195 3.49 -3.43 10.33
C SER A 195 4.45 -4.46 9.70
N PHE A 196 3.94 -5.18 8.71
CA PHE A 196 4.69 -6.21 7.99
C PHE A 196 4.45 -6.08 6.50
N VAL A 197 5.53 -6.20 5.71
CA VAL A 197 5.45 -6.26 4.25
C VAL A 197 6.29 -7.42 3.75
N ALA A 198 5.72 -8.27 2.91
CA ALA A 198 6.45 -9.31 2.19
C ALA A 198 6.20 -9.21 0.69
N TYR A 199 7.26 -9.41 -0.07
CA TYR A 199 7.20 -9.59 -1.52
C TYR A 199 7.72 -10.98 -1.86
N GLU A 200 6.93 -11.73 -2.62
CA GLU A 200 7.23 -13.06 -3.07
C GLU A 200 7.10 -13.15 -4.59
N GLU A 201 8.14 -13.68 -5.24
CA GLU A 201 8.21 -13.72 -6.70
C GLU A 201 8.54 -15.11 -7.19
N LYS A 202 7.73 -15.62 -8.12
CA LYS A 202 7.95 -16.88 -8.80
C LYS A 202 8.38 -16.64 -10.25
N ASN A 203 9.63 -16.94 -10.54
CA ASN A 203 10.20 -16.68 -11.87
C ASN A 203 9.97 -17.79 -12.88
N LYS A 204 9.80 -19.05 -12.46
CA LYS A 204 9.59 -20.22 -13.30
C LYS A 204 8.64 -21.22 -12.65
N LYS A 205 7.91 -21.96 -13.48
CA LYS A 205 6.86 -22.90 -13.03
C LYS A 205 7.38 -23.99 -12.10
N ASP A 206 8.60 -24.43 -12.30
CA ASP A 206 9.28 -25.53 -11.61
C ASP A 206 10.19 -25.09 -10.45
N ARG A 207 10.09 -23.84 -10.01
CA ARG A 207 10.92 -23.29 -8.93
C ARG A 207 10.08 -22.77 -7.78
N ASP A 208 10.65 -22.88 -6.60
CA ASP A 208 10.11 -22.20 -5.43
C ASP A 208 10.20 -20.69 -5.60
N PRO A 209 9.20 -19.95 -5.13
CA PRO A 209 9.24 -18.50 -5.16
C PRO A 209 10.33 -17.94 -4.23
N GLY A 210 10.96 -16.88 -4.66
CA GLY A 210 11.85 -16.10 -3.80
C GLY A 210 11.05 -15.14 -2.94
N ARG A 211 11.48 -14.91 -1.70
CA ARG A 211 10.80 -14.03 -0.75
C ARG A 211 11.76 -13.07 -0.08
N ILE A 212 11.35 -11.81 0.05
CA ILE A 212 11.93 -10.81 0.95
C ILE A 212 10.81 -10.22 1.81
N PHE A 213 11.15 -9.79 3.03
CA PHE A 213 10.16 -9.18 3.90
C PHE A 213 10.77 -8.17 4.86
N PHE A 214 9.90 -7.32 5.38
CA PHE A 214 10.17 -6.28 6.36
C PHE A 214 9.19 -6.43 7.51
N SER A 215 9.69 -6.71 8.70
CA SER A 215 8.91 -6.80 9.93
C SER A 215 9.12 -5.60 10.83
N ALA A 216 8.32 -5.46 11.87
CA ALA A 216 8.32 -4.30 12.78
C ALA A 216 8.41 -2.96 12.02
N LEU A 217 7.71 -2.88 10.88
CA LEU A 217 7.75 -1.73 9.99
C LEU A 217 6.95 -0.58 10.61
N ASN A 218 7.61 0.58 10.70
CA ASN A 218 6.99 1.81 11.13
C ASN A 218 7.18 2.89 10.07
N ILE A 219 6.15 3.70 9.84
CA ILE A 219 6.19 4.84 8.91
C ILE A 219 5.68 6.06 9.64
N ASN A 220 6.41 7.16 9.51
CA ASN A 220 6.01 8.47 9.98
C ASN A 220 6.09 9.47 8.85
N ALA A 221 5.02 10.25 8.68
CA ALA A 221 5.00 11.38 7.76
C ALA A 221 4.21 12.55 8.35
N LEU A 222 4.65 13.77 8.03
CA LEU A 222 3.92 14.99 8.35
C LEU A 222 3.31 15.56 7.07
N ASN A 223 2.11 16.10 7.18
CA ASN A 223 1.37 16.72 6.08
C ASN A 223 1.23 15.78 4.87
N PHE A 224 0.87 14.53 5.14
CA PHE A 224 0.67 13.52 4.09
C PHE A 224 -0.59 13.83 3.29
N THR A 225 -0.45 14.01 1.96
CA THR A 225 -1.51 14.55 1.11
C THR A 225 -1.43 14.03 -0.32
N ASN A 226 -2.53 14.16 -1.07
CA ASN A 226 -2.54 14.03 -2.54
C ASN A 226 -2.75 15.39 -3.24
N ASP A 227 -2.70 16.48 -2.50
CA ASP A 227 -2.81 17.84 -3.06
C ASP A 227 -1.52 18.23 -3.79
N SER A 228 -1.59 18.26 -5.11
CA SER A 228 -0.46 18.59 -5.98
C SER A 228 0.01 20.07 -5.87
N SER A 229 -0.71 20.93 -5.17
CA SER A 229 -0.24 22.27 -4.84
C SER A 229 0.87 22.28 -3.79
N LYS A 230 1.05 21.16 -3.06
CA LYS A 230 2.13 20.96 -2.10
C LYS A 230 3.40 20.49 -2.81
N ALA A 231 4.56 20.66 -2.16
CA ALA A 231 5.84 20.33 -2.78
C ALA A 231 6.06 18.81 -2.88
N SER A 232 5.93 18.09 -1.78
CA SER A 232 6.19 16.65 -1.72
C SER A 232 5.69 16.03 -0.41
N ASN A 233 5.49 14.71 -0.41
CA ASN A 233 5.40 13.90 0.81
C ASN A 233 6.80 13.39 1.20
N ILE A 234 7.13 13.45 2.48
CA ILE A 234 8.34 12.86 3.05
C ILE A 234 7.91 11.79 4.04
N LEU A 235 8.34 10.55 3.79
CA LEU A 235 8.07 9.39 4.65
C LEU A 235 9.38 8.91 5.27
N ASN A 236 9.40 8.81 6.59
CA ASN A 236 10.48 8.17 7.32
C ASN A 236 10.03 6.75 7.68
N VAL A 237 10.78 5.77 7.25
CA VAL A 237 10.47 4.35 7.40
C VAL A 237 11.57 3.67 8.18
N SER A 238 11.20 2.91 9.20
CA SER A 238 12.08 1.97 9.89
C SER A 238 11.48 0.57 9.88
N ALA A 239 12.32 -0.46 9.77
CA ALA A 239 11.88 -1.85 9.77
C ALA A 239 13.03 -2.79 10.14
N MET A 240 12.71 -4.05 10.40
CA MET A 240 13.68 -5.15 10.38
C MET A 240 13.63 -5.83 9.01
N PHE A 241 14.73 -5.77 8.28
CA PHE A 241 14.90 -6.47 7.01
C PHE A 241 15.22 -7.93 7.25
N MET A 242 14.36 -8.84 6.79
CA MET A 242 14.49 -10.29 6.95
C MET A 242 14.63 -10.74 8.42
N ASP A 243 14.05 -10.00 9.40
CA ASP A 243 14.21 -10.19 10.86
C ASP A 243 15.67 -10.16 11.35
N LYS A 244 16.56 -9.54 10.60
CA LYS A 244 18.01 -9.56 10.87
C LYS A 244 18.64 -8.18 10.91
N GLY A 245 18.53 -7.41 9.85
CA GLY A 245 19.13 -6.08 9.75
C GLY A 245 18.13 -4.97 10.06
N ASN A 246 18.48 -4.03 10.95
CA ASN A 246 17.68 -2.82 11.11
C ASN A 246 17.81 -1.97 9.85
N MET A 247 16.70 -1.53 9.32
CA MET A 247 16.60 -0.67 8.15
C MET A 247 16.03 0.69 8.54
N SER A 248 16.61 1.75 8.00
CA SER A 248 16.05 3.10 8.06
C SER A 248 16.12 3.73 6.68
N VAL A 249 14.98 4.23 6.19
CA VAL A 249 14.86 4.81 4.86
C VAL A 249 13.99 6.06 4.93
N GLN A 250 14.41 7.10 4.22
CA GLN A 250 13.59 8.26 3.93
C GLN A 250 13.21 8.25 2.46
N PHE A 251 11.93 8.40 2.18
CA PHE A 251 11.39 8.59 0.85
C PHE A 251 10.87 10.02 0.69
N MET A 252 11.13 10.62 -0.46
CA MET A 252 10.52 11.86 -0.90
C MET A 252 9.72 11.61 -2.18
N PHE A 253 8.43 11.90 -2.13
CA PHE A 253 7.49 11.75 -3.23
C PHE A 253 7.01 13.13 -3.69
N PRO A 254 7.66 13.76 -4.70
CA PRO A 254 7.26 15.06 -5.22
C PRO A 254 5.97 14.94 -6.03
N PHE A 255 5.19 16.02 -6.06
CA PHE A 255 4.04 16.14 -6.96
C PHE A 255 4.42 16.79 -8.29
N ASP A 256 5.44 17.64 -8.31
CA ASP A 256 6.00 18.18 -9.55
C ASP A 256 6.74 17.08 -10.30
N ARG A 257 6.27 16.76 -11.52
CA ARG A 257 6.87 15.72 -12.38
C ARG A 257 8.28 16.05 -12.88
N ASN A 258 8.71 17.30 -12.76
CA ASN A 258 10.08 17.71 -13.10
C ASN A 258 11.07 17.42 -11.97
N ILE A 259 10.58 17.12 -10.77
CA ILE A 259 11.40 16.78 -9.60
C ILE A 259 11.43 15.25 -9.47
N LYS A 260 12.63 14.68 -9.34
CA LYS A 260 12.78 13.25 -9.14
C LYS A 260 12.38 12.84 -7.72
N TYR A 261 11.83 11.65 -7.63
CA TYR A 261 11.65 10.94 -6.36
C TYR A 261 13.01 10.67 -5.74
N LYS A 262 13.08 10.63 -4.42
CA LYS A 262 14.31 10.29 -3.72
C LYS A 262 14.06 9.16 -2.72
N ALA A 263 15.05 8.29 -2.60
CA ALA A 263 15.11 7.29 -1.55
C ALA A 263 16.54 7.26 -1.01
N SER A 264 16.70 7.41 0.29
CA SER A 264 18.00 7.29 0.95
C SER A 264 17.86 6.52 2.25
N GLY A 265 18.82 5.67 2.56
CA GLY A 265 18.74 4.85 3.74
C GLY A 265 19.93 3.96 3.96
N TYR A 266 19.82 3.12 4.99
CA TYR A 266 20.82 2.13 5.34
C TYR A 266 20.19 0.88 5.94
N ILE A 267 20.95 -0.22 5.90
CA ILE A 267 20.67 -1.48 6.58
C ILE A 267 21.90 -1.84 7.43
N THR A 268 21.66 -2.21 8.69
CA THR A 268 22.71 -2.64 9.62
C THR A 268 23.21 -4.05 9.29
N PRO A 269 24.35 -4.50 9.87
CA PRO A 269 24.95 -5.79 9.60
C PRO A 269 24.01 -6.99 9.79
N PHE A 270 24.10 -7.95 8.88
CA PHE A 270 23.45 -9.26 8.98
C PHE A 270 24.16 -10.30 8.08
N GLN A 271 23.82 -11.59 8.24
CA GLN A 271 24.39 -12.66 7.40
C GLN A 271 23.72 -12.65 6.02
N LEU A 272 24.52 -12.53 4.96
CA LEU A 272 24.01 -12.44 3.58
C LEU A 272 23.32 -13.74 3.09
N SER A 273 23.54 -14.86 3.75
CA SER A 273 22.81 -16.13 3.48
C SER A 273 21.31 -16.04 3.72
N GLU A 274 20.84 -15.07 4.53
CA GLU A 274 19.42 -14.81 4.75
C GLU A 274 18.68 -14.38 3.46
N LEU A 275 19.44 -13.87 2.47
CA LEU A 275 18.92 -13.51 1.15
C LEU A 275 18.76 -14.69 0.19
N ASN A 276 19.14 -15.91 0.58
CA ASN A 276 19.17 -17.06 -0.32
C ASN A 276 17.83 -17.40 -0.96
N SER A 277 16.72 -17.18 -0.27
CA SER A 277 15.39 -17.36 -0.84
C SER A 277 15.22 -16.56 -2.13
N ILE A 278 15.43 -15.25 -2.06
CA ILE A 278 15.24 -14.38 -3.23
C ILE A 278 16.38 -14.51 -4.25
N LEU A 279 17.63 -14.69 -3.81
CA LEU A 279 18.77 -14.80 -4.71
C LEU A 279 18.75 -16.07 -5.56
N LYS A 280 18.34 -17.22 -4.97
CA LYS A 280 18.18 -18.47 -5.74
C LYS A 280 17.06 -18.35 -6.78
N ALA A 281 15.93 -17.76 -6.40
CA ALA A 281 14.79 -17.61 -7.29
C ALA A 281 15.07 -16.59 -8.42
N ALA A 282 15.63 -15.42 -8.09
CA ALA A 282 15.79 -14.33 -9.03
C ALA A 282 17.02 -14.50 -9.94
N VAL A 283 18.18 -14.86 -9.36
CA VAL A 283 19.48 -14.80 -10.09
C VAL A 283 20.28 -16.10 -10.08
N LEU A 284 19.74 -17.17 -9.48
CA LEU A 284 20.41 -18.48 -9.39
C LEU A 284 21.75 -18.41 -8.66
N ILE A 285 21.82 -17.63 -7.61
CA ILE A 285 22.98 -17.51 -6.73
C ILE A 285 22.58 -17.92 -5.32
N GLU A 286 23.47 -18.63 -4.64
CA GLU A 286 23.37 -18.94 -3.22
C GLU A 286 24.60 -18.39 -2.50
N VAL A 287 24.37 -17.63 -1.44
CA VAL A 287 25.41 -17.23 -0.51
C VAL A 287 25.74 -18.39 0.41
N LYS A 288 27.00 -18.84 0.40
CA LYS A 288 27.52 -19.90 1.28
C LYS A 288 28.03 -19.36 2.61
N SER A 289 28.66 -18.20 2.57
CA SER A 289 29.14 -17.47 3.75
C SER A 289 29.25 -16.00 3.41
N GLY A 290 29.33 -15.17 4.44
CA GLY A 290 29.60 -13.76 4.33
C GLY A 290 28.57 -12.93 5.09
N GLY A 291 29.09 -11.89 5.76
CA GLY A 291 28.33 -10.90 6.48
C GLY A 291 28.23 -9.60 5.68
N LEU A 292 27.09 -8.94 5.74
CA LEU A 292 26.96 -7.53 5.42
C LEU A 292 27.53 -6.74 6.60
N ASP A 293 28.49 -5.84 6.33
CA ASP A 293 29.01 -4.91 7.34
C ASP A 293 28.24 -3.59 7.30
N THR A 294 27.96 -3.11 6.10
CA THR A 294 27.18 -1.90 5.88
C THR A 294 26.54 -1.92 4.50
N LEU A 295 25.30 -1.49 4.42
CA LEU A 295 24.63 -1.11 3.19
C LEU A 295 24.03 0.26 3.38
N SER A 296 24.46 1.24 2.59
CA SER A 296 23.79 2.53 2.50
C SER A 296 23.55 2.89 1.04
N PHE A 297 22.49 3.63 0.79
CA PHE A 297 22.09 3.98 -0.56
C PHE A 297 21.44 5.35 -0.62
N GLN A 298 21.52 5.95 -1.80
CA GLN A 298 20.80 7.15 -2.18
C GLN A 298 20.44 7.06 -3.66
N PHE A 299 19.16 7.18 -3.97
CA PHE A 299 18.63 7.11 -5.33
C PHE A 299 17.76 8.31 -5.64
N ASP A 300 17.93 8.85 -6.85
CA ASP A 300 16.97 9.70 -7.54
C ASP A 300 16.31 8.86 -8.63
N TYR A 301 14.96 8.83 -8.71
CA TYR A 301 14.26 7.97 -9.64
C TYR A 301 12.99 8.62 -10.20
N ASP A 302 12.55 8.14 -11.35
CA ASP A 302 11.31 8.50 -12.03
C ASP A 302 10.73 7.26 -12.74
N GLU A 303 9.69 7.43 -13.56
CA GLU A 303 9.08 6.32 -14.31
C GLU A 303 10.04 5.70 -15.35
N LYS A 304 11.12 6.36 -15.73
CA LYS A 304 12.07 5.91 -16.76
C LYS A 304 13.24 5.14 -16.17
N GLY A 305 13.56 5.39 -14.90
CA GLY A 305 14.67 4.72 -14.25
C GLY A 305 15.14 5.37 -12.97
N ALA A 306 16.16 4.79 -12.40
CA ALA A 306 16.82 5.23 -11.19
C ALA A 306 18.30 5.50 -11.43
N LEU A 307 18.81 6.54 -10.79
CA LEU A 307 20.24 6.86 -10.71
C LEU A 307 20.60 7.05 -9.25
N GLY A 308 21.66 6.42 -8.78
CA GLY A 308 22.03 6.57 -7.37
C GLY A 308 23.35 5.95 -7.04
N ARG A 309 23.68 6.06 -5.76
CA ARG A 309 24.90 5.50 -5.19
C ARG A 309 24.55 4.45 -4.14
N VAL A 310 25.27 3.33 -4.17
CA VAL A 310 25.22 2.29 -3.15
C VAL A 310 26.61 2.10 -2.58
N ASN A 311 26.72 2.12 -1.27
CA ASN A 311 27.90 1.66 -0.55
C ASN A 311 27.53 0.31 0.09
N PHE A 312 28.19 -0.76 -0.36
CA PHE A 312 27.95 -2.12 0.09
C PHE A 312 29.29 -2.71 0.57
N ALA A 313 29.45 -2.80 1.87
CA ALA A 313 30.61 -3.41 2.51
C ALA A 313 30.25 -4.77 3.08
N TYR A 314 31.13 -5.75 2.88
CA TYR A 314 30.91 -7.13 3.32
C TYR A 314 32.23 -7.81 3.70
N THR A 315 32.13 -8.87 4.50
CA THR A 315 33.24 -9.74 4.90
C THR A 315 32.99 -11.18 4.48
N ASP A 316 34.05 -11.91 4.11
CA ASP A 316 34.10 -13.35 3.86
C ASP A 316 32.99 -13.90 2.93
N LEU A 317 32.57 -13.10 1.96
CA LEU A 317 31.50 -13.46 1.02
C LEU A 317 31.98 -14.56 0.06
N LYS A 318 31.27 -15.67 0.06
CA LYS A 318 31.40 -16.79 -0.90
C LYS A 318 30.04 -17.14 -1.46
N VAL A 319 29.96 -17.37 -2.75
CA VAL A 319 28.71 -17.72 -3.42
C VAL A 319 28.86 -18.95 -4.30
N ASN A 320 27.76 -19.66 -4.53
CA ASN A 320 27.58 -20.61 -5.60
C ASN A 320 26.66 -20.03 -6.66
N ALA A 321 27.00 -20.19 -7.93
CA ALA A 321 26.09 -19.94 -9.03
C ALA A 321 25.55 -21.24 -9.60
N PHE A 322 24.26 -21.29 -9.94
CA PHE A 322 23.61 -22.47 -10.49
C PHE A 322 23.39 -22.37 -12.00
N LYS A 323 23.22 -23.52 -12.65
CA LYS A 323 22.98 -23.58 -14.10
C LYS A 323 21.50 -23.25 -14.39
N PRO A 324 21.20 -22.37 -15.36
CA PRO A 324 19.81 -22.01 -15.68
C PRO A 324 18.95 -23.20 -16.12
N LYS A 325 19.54 -24.18 -16.82
CA LYS A 325 18.84 -25.40 -17.30
C LYS A 325 18.76 -26.52 -16.23
N ASN A 326 19.58 -26.46 -15.19
CA ASN A 326 19.60 -27.44 -14.09
C ASN A 326 19.97 -26.70 -12.79
N PRO A 327 18.98 -26.15 -12.10
CA PRO A 327 19.20 -25.30 -10.93
C PRO A 327 19.78 -26.04 -9.72
N ASP A 328 19.78 -27.36 -9.72
CA ASP A 328 20.39 -28.19 -8.67
C ASP A 328 21.89 -28.39 -8.89
N LYS A 329 22.40 -28.05 -10.07
CA LYS A 329 23.83 -28.19 -10.41
C LYS A 329 24.55 -26.86 -10.39
N VAL A 330 25.64 -26.79 -9.61
CA VAL A 330 26.52 -25.63 -9.54
C VAL A 330 27.20 -25.41 -10.88
N ALA A 331 27.22 -24.15 -11.32
CA ALA A 331 27.94 -23.69 -12.48
C ALA A 331 29.38 -23.32 -12.08
N ILE A 332 30.29 -24.30 -12.01
CA ILE A 332 31.63 -24.19 -11.42
C ILE A 332 32.40 -22.96 -11.96
N PHE A 333 32.51 -22.82 -13.27
CA PHE A 333 33.25 -21.68 -13.86
C PHE A 333 32.64 -20.33 -13.50
N LYS A 334 31.29 -20.21 -13.53
CA LYS A 334 30.59 -18.99 -13.12
C LYS A 334 30.81 -18.70 -11.64
N THR A 335 30.76 -19.73 -10.79
CA THR A 335 31.01 -19.61 -9.35
C THR A 335 32.43 -19.12 -9.07
N ILE A 336 33.45 -19.70 -9.73
CA ILE A 336 34.84 -19.27 -9.57
C ILE A 336 35.01 -17.80 -10.01
N ALA A 337 34.50 -17.44 -11.18
CA ALA A 337 34.57 -16.07 -11.69
C ALA A 337 33.94 -15.05 -10.75
N ILE A 338 32.73 -15.34 -10.23
CA ILE A 338 32.06 -14.44 -9.28
C ILE A 338 32.85 -14.33 -7.98
N ASN A 339 33.31 -15.45 -7.40
CA ASN A 339 34.08 -15.42 -6.15
C ASN A 339 35.42 -14.71 -6.31
N GLN A 340 36.05 -14.76 -7.51
CA GLN A 340 37.26 -14.00 -7.79
C GLN A 340 37.00 -12.50 -7.79
N LEU A 341 35.92 -12.05 -8.42
CA LEU A 341 35.49 -10.65 -8.40
C LEU A 341 35.14 -10.17 -6.97
N ILE A 342 34.43 -10.97 -6.18
CA ILE A 342 34.12 -10.68 -4.79
C ILE A 342 35.37 -10.49 -3.94
N LYS A 343 36.38 -11.34 -4.10
CA LYS A 343 37.65 -11.22 -3.34
C LYS A 343 38.40 -9.93 -3.62
N ILE A 344 38.28 -9.40 -4.84
CA ILE A 344 38.97 -8.16 -5.27
C ILE A 344 38.24 -6.93 -4.68
N ASN A 345 36.95 -6.98 -4.53
CA ASN A 345 36.09 -5.84 -4.15
C ASN A 345 35.36 -6.14 -2.84
N LYS A 346 36.00 -5.90 -1.69
CA LYS A 346 35.37 -6.01 -0.36
C LYS A 346 34.42 -4.86 -0.05
N VAL A 347 34.59 -3.72 -0.70
CA VAL A 347 33.72 -2.54 -0.61
C VAL A 347 33.36 -2.12 -2.02
N ILE A 348 32.07 -2.08 -2.31
CA ILE A 348 31.55 -1.62 -3.60
C ILE A 348 30.89 -0.26 -3.39
N ASN A 349 31.52 0.79 -3.91
CA ASN A 349 30.90 2.08 -4.12
C ASN A 349 30.53 2.16 -5.60
N ALA A 350 29.28 2.00 -5.91
CA ALA A 350 28.83 2.00 -7.30
C ALA A 350 27.80 3.10 -7.54
N ASP A 351 28.00 3.84 -8.63
CA ASP A 351 26.92 4.61 -9.24
C ASP A 351 26.09 3.65 -10.09
N LEU A 352 24.84 3.46 -9.69
CA LEU A 352 23.94 2.50 -10.33
C LEU A 352 22.93 3.23 -11.19
N THR A 353 22.76 2.76 -12.42
CA THR A 353 21.65 3.14 -13.29
C THR A 353 20.78 1.93 -13.54
N GLY A 354 19.49 2.06 -13.35
CA GLY A 354 18.52 0.98 -13.58
C GLY A 354 17.29 1.50 -14.33
N LYS A 355 16.70 0.62 -15.15
CA LYS A 355 15.34 0.84 -15.67
C LYS A 355 14.36 0.27 -14.64
N ILE A 356 13.35 1.03 -14.31
CA ILE A 356 12.23 0.61 -13.46
C ILE A 356 11.22 -0.18 -14.27
#